data_30739d3a480abad9058bf4246197ebcf
#
_entry.id   30739d3a480abad9058bf4246197ebcf
#
_cell.length_a   1.000
_cell.length_b   1.000
_cell.length_c   1.000
_cell.angle_alpha   90.00
_cell.angle_beta   90.00
_cell.angle_gamma   90.00
#
_symmetry.space_group_name_H-M   'P 1'
#
loop_
_entity.id
_entity.type
_entity.pdbx_description
1 polymer ?
#
loop_
_entity_poly.entity_id
_entity_poly.type
_entity_poly.pdbx_seq_one_letter_code
_entity_poly.pdbx_strand_id
1 'polypeptide(L)'
;MNRHVHRGPRAEYSVNVSAEPLVGAGRDRLRELLDAVVPGDEGVAAVPDMARRSCSSEFHFSREVRRLTGEPPAALRRRIMLERAAWRLGRGEGVAAVAEAEGWSSPEVFSRAFRRSFGIPPSQVAESGRGFRLPAPNGLHFHPPQSLWIDAEPGSHPDAAVSRLMIDHDIADTAHLIQRAALLSKEQWTQEISPGQVVLDWDGTEPSVGAVLGAIVWTKQVWLASIEGRDQPAREHTDPAATTPQALAAHHDDVSRRWLAMVTEVTARGRLSDTVIDALCDPPESFQLFGIVAHVLTYSAHRRELARTMLARLGVPAGLGDPLDWMRSR
;
A
#
# COMPACT_ATOMS: atom_id res chain seq x y z
N MET A 1 -24.94 -36.38 44.39
CA MET A 1 -24.42 -37.09 43.18
C MET A 1 -23.73 -36.06 42.31
N ASN A 2 -22.45 -35.75 42.64
CA ASN A 2 -21.64 -34.72 42.01
C ASN A 2 -20.93 -35.32 40.80
N ARG A 3 -21.19 -34.81 39.60
CA ARG A 3 -20.37 -35.13 38.42
C ARG A 3 -19.27 -34.06 38.26
N HIS A 4 -18.04 -34.44 38.57
CA HIS A 4 -16.85 -33.69 38.24
C HIS A 4 -16.62 -33.75 36.72
N VAL A 5 -16.61 -32.60 36.08
CA VAL A 5 -16.18 -32.43 34.71
C VAL A 5 -14.65 -32.25 34.71
N HIS A 6 -13.92 -33.26 34.28
CA HIS A 6 -12.47 -33.18 34.02
C HIS A 6 -12.20 -32.18 32.89
N ARG A 7 -11.56 -31.06 33.21
CA ARG A 7 -10.90 -30.21 32.20
C ARG A 7 -9.55 -30.84 31.87
N GLY A 8 -9.41 -31.35 30.66
CA GLY A 8 -8.12 -31.75 30.09
C GLY A 8 -7.17 -30.55 29.88
N PRO A 9 -5.85 -30.77 29.78
CA PRO A 9 -4.87 -29.70 29.65
C PRO A 9 -5.05 -28.97 28.32
N ARG A 10 -5.07 -27.62 28.38
CA ARG A 10 -4.98 -26.76 27.22
C ARG A 10 -3.60 -26.97 26.59
N ALA A 11 -3.55 -27.46 25.36
CA ALA A 11 -2.35 -27.43 24.55
C ALA A 11 -2.01 -25.95 24.25
N GLU A 12 -0.93 -25.46 24.86
CA GLU A 12 -0.30 -24.20 24.47
C GLU A 12 0.34 -24.43 23.11
N TYR A 13 -0.31 -23.94 22.05
CA TYR A 13 0.32 -23.81 20.74
C TYR A 13 1.30 -22.64 20.80
N SER A 14 2.54 -22.93 21.17
CA SER A 14 3.66 -22.03 20.95
C SER A 14 3.95 -22.01 19.44
N VAL A 15 3.38 -21.05 18.72
CA VAL A 15 3.83 -20.73 17.36
C VAL A 15 5.18 -20.02 17.53
N ASN A 16 6.24 -20.79 17.34
CA ASN A 16 7.61 -20.26 17.30
C ASN A 16 7.79 -19.56 15.96
N VAL A 17 7.27 -18.34 15.84
CA VAL A 17 7.55 -17.45 14.70
C VAL A 17 8.89 -16.78 15.00
N SER A 18 9.97 -17.48 14.66
CA SER A 18 11.30 -16.87 14.59
C SER A 18 11.44 -16.10 13.26
N ALA A 19 10.53 -15.15 13.03
CA ALA A 19 10.80 -14.00 12.20
C ALA A 19 10.99 -12.86 13.18
N GLU A 20 12.22 -12.40 13.39
CA GLU A 20 12.44 -11.12 14.04
C GLU A 20 11.60 -10.10 13.27
N PRO A 21 10.66 -9.40 13.92
CA PRO A 21 9.94 -8.33 13.26
C PRO A 21 10.97 -7.26 12.92
N LEU A 22 11.14 -6.97 11.63
CA LEU A 22 11.86 -5.77 11.16
C LEU A 22 11.17 -4.46 11.64
N VAL A 23 10.07 -4.59 12.36
CA VAL A 23 9.29 -3.50 12.96
C VAL A 23 9.20 -3.76 14.46
N GLY A 24 10.27 -3.47 15.17
CA GLY A 24 10.22 -3.14 16.60
C GLY A 24 9.78 -1.69 16.75
N ALA A 25 9.17 -1.31 17.89
CA ALA A 25 8.84 0.06 18.29
C ALA A 25 10.10 0.97 18.47
N GLY A 26 11.10 0.81 17.64
CA GLY A 26 12.28 1.61 17.44
C GLY A 26 12.22 2.17 16.03
N ARG A 27 12.62 3.41 15.85
CA ARG A 27 12.75 4.12 14.58
C ARG A 27 13.20 3.16 13.48
N ASP A 28 12.45 3.09 12.37
CA ASP A 28 12.84 2.31 11.19
C ASP A 28 14.15 2.91 10.63
N ARG A 29 15.27 2.32 11.03
CA ARG A 29 16.60 2.84 10.70
C ARG A 29 16.86 2.83 9.20
N LEU A 30 16.31 1.85 8.47
CA LEU A 30 16.40 1.83 7.02
C LEU A 30 15.69 3.04 6.43
N ARG A 31 14.48 3.33 6.91
CA ARG A 31 13.70 4.49 6.47
C ARG A 31 14.44 5.80 6.75
N GLU A 32 14.94 6.02 7.97
CA GLU A 32 15.70 7.22 8.31
C GLU A 32 16.91 7.45 7.38
N LEU A 33 17.60 6.37 7.01
CA LEU A 33 18.74 6.42 6.10
C LEU A 33 18.29 6.73 4.66
N LEU A 34 17.17 6.14 4.23
CA LEU A 34 16.63 6.38 2.89
C LEU A 34 16.05 7.79 2.75
N ASP A 35 15.34 8.31 3.76
CA ASP A 35 14.86 9.69 3.80
C ASP A 35 16.01 10.70 3.73
N ALA A 36 17.13 10.38 4.37
CA ALA A 36 18.33 11.21 4.28
C ALA A 36 18.98 11.18 2.88
N VAL A 37 18.93 10.04 2.18
CA VAL A 37 19.51 9.85 0.85
C VAL A 37 18.64 10.45 -0.25
N VAL A 38 17.32 10.26 -0.17
CA VAL A 38 16.34 10.64 -1.21
C VAL A 38 15.30 11.60 -0.62
N PRO A 39 15.70 12.81 -0.20
CA PRO A 39 14.73 13.81 0.25
C PRO A 39 13.84 14.24 -0.93
N GLY A 40 12.63 14.75 -0.61
CA GLY A 40 11.72 15.35 -1.59
C GLY A 40 12.36 16.47 -2.43
N ASP A 41 11.81 17.67 -2.42
CA ASP A 41 12.14 18.77 -3.34
C ASP A 41 13.48 19.53 -3.08
N GLU A 42 14.32 19.09 -2.16
CA GLU A 42 15.58 19.78 -1.89
C GLU A 42 16.74 19.26 -2.74
N GLY A 43 17.39 20.15 -3.50
CA GLY A 43 18.47 19.92 -4.44
C GLY A 43 19.66 19.02 -3.97
N VAL A 44 20.76 19.01 -4.75
CA VAL A 44 21.91 18.12 -4.55
C VAL A 44 22.46 18.19 -3.13
N ALA A 45 22.17 17.17 -2.32
CA ALA A 45 22.77 17.02 -1.00
C ALA A 45 24.09 16.25 -1.10
N ALA A 46 25.16 16.79 -0.56
CA ALA A 46 26.43 16.09 -0.39
C ALA A 46 26.31 15.03 0.74
N VAL A 47 27.19 14.02 0.74
CA VAL A 47 27.18 12.97 1.78
C VAL A 47 27.19 13.53 3.22
N PRO A 48 27.95 14.61 3.54
CA PRO A 48 27.88 15.24 4.85
C PRO A 48 26.48 15.73 5.24
N ASP A 49 25.71 16.26 4.28
CA ASP A 49 24.36 16.74 4.52
C ASP A 49 23.38 15.59 4.79
N MET A 50 23.51 14.52 4.03
CA MET A 50 22.74 13.28 4.24
C MET A 50 23.03 12.67 5.63
N ALA A 51 24.29 12.61 6.02
CA ALA A 51 24.71 12.09 7.33
C ALA A 51 24.14 12.94 8.49
N ARG A 52 24.14 14.27 8.36
CA ARG A 52 23.54 15.17 9.35
C ARG A 52 22.03 14.94 9.52
N ARG A 53 21.29 14.75 8.42
CA ARG A 53 19.85 14.45 8.46
C ARG A 53 19.53 13.16 9.23
N SER A 54 20.40 12.15 9.12
CA SER A 54 20.26 10.88 9.85
C SER A 54 20.91 10.88 11.24
N CYS A 55 21.31 12.03 11.77
CA CYS A 55 22.01 12.18 13.04
C CYS A 55 23.26 11.26 13.18
N SER A 56 24.01 11.07 12.09
CA SER A 56 25.16 10.15 12.00
C SER A 56 26.44 10.87 11.56
N SER A 57 27.61 10.30 11.89
CA SER A 57 28.84 10.70 11.23
C SER A 57 28.87 10.19 9.78
N GLU A 58 29.56 10.91 8.88
CA GLU A 58 29.64 10.54 7.45
C GLU A 58 30.15 9.10 7.23
N PHE A 59 31.14 8.68 8.02
CA PHE A 59 31.69 7.33 7.92
C PHE A 59 30.68 6.26 8.33
N HIS A 60 30.00 6.47 9.47
CA HIS A 60 28.99 5.54 9.96
C HIS A 60 27.80 5.48 8.99
N PHE A 61 27.29 6.63 8.56
CA PHE A 61 26.22 6.75 7.59
C PHE A 61 26.54 6.00 6.28
N SER A 62 27.70 6.29 5.68
CA SER A 62 28.11 5.67 4.42
C SER A 62 28.26 4.15 4.54
N ARG A 63 28.79 3.67 5.66
CA ARG A 63 28.92 2.23 5.93
C ARG A 63 27.56 1.56 6.10
N GLU A 64 26.65 2.17 6.85
CA GLU A 64 25.29 1.63 7.06
C GLU A 64 24.47 1.61 5.78
N VAL A 65 24.44 2.72 5.03
CA VAL A 65 23.74 2.77 3.74
C VAL A 65 24.28 1.68 2.82
N ARG A 66 25.61 1.57 2.69
CA ARG A 66 26.20 0.54 1.84
C ARG A 66 25.91 -0.89 2.31
N ARG A 67 25.87 -1.12 3.62
CA ARG A 67 25.49 -2.44 4.18
C ARG A 67 24.06 -2.83 3.85
N LEU A 68 23.13 -1.87 3.97
CA LEU A 68 21.68 -2.10 3.77
C LEU A 68 21.28 -2.11 2.30
N THR A 69 21.94 -1.30 1.45
CA THR A 69 21.53 -1.09 0.06
C THR A 69 22.51 -1.65 -0.97
N GLY A 70 23.67 -2.13 -0.55
CA GLY A 70 24.73 -2.58 -1.45
C GLY A 70 25.45 -1.44 -2.20
N GLU A 71 25.03 -0.18 -2.06
CA GLU A 71 25.54 0.98 -2.78
C GLU A 71 26.00 2.08 -1.84
N PRO A 72 27.04 2.87 -2.21
CA PRO A 72 27.36 4.11 -1.51
C PRO A 72 26.21 5.13 -1.61
N PRO A 73 26.00 6.02 -0.59
CA PRO A 73 24.88 6.96 -0.56
C PRO A 73 24.73 7.81 -1.84
N ALA A 74 25.84 8.35 -2.36
CA ALA A 74 25.83 9.18 -3.57
C ALA A 74 25.44 8.38 -4.83
N ALA A 75 25.83 7.10 -4.92
CA ALA A 75 25.46 6.23 -6.03
C ALA A 75 23.97 5.86 -5.96
N LEU A 76 23.50 5.44 -4.78
CA LEU A 76 22.10 5.17 -4.51
C LEU A 76 21.21 6.38 -4.88
N ARG A 77 21.53 7.56 -4.31
CA ARG A 77 20.79 8.79 -4.61
C ARG A 77 20.73 9.06 -6.12
N ARG A 78 21.87 9.02 -6.80
CA ARG A 78 21.92 9.27 -8.25
C ARG A 78 21.05 8.29 -9.02
N ARG A 79 21.06 7.01 -8.66
CA ARG A 79 20.27 5.98 -9.33
C ARG A 79 18.76 6.22 -9.12
N ILE A 80 18.31 6.47 -7.90
CA ILE A 80 16.91 6.76 -7.58
C ILE A 80 16.43 8.04 -8.29
N MET A 81 17.25 9.10 -8.31
CA MET A 81 16.91 10.34 -9.03
C MET A 81 16.80 10.10 -10.55
N LEU A 82 17.64 9.26 -11.14
CA LEU A 82 17.55 8.90 -12.57
C LEU A 82 16.31 8.06 -12.86
N GLU A 83 15.93 7.14 -11.98
CA GLU A 83 14.68 6.37 -12.12
C GLU A 83 13.45 7.29 -12.03
N ARG A 84 13.42 8.21 -11.06
CA ARG A 84 12.36 9.21 -10.94
C ARG A 84 12.30 10.14 -12.15
N ALA A 85 13.44 10.61 -12.63
CA ALA A 85 13.53 11.40 -13.84
C ALA A 85 12.99 10.65 -15.08
N ALA A 86 13.30 9.38 -15.24
CA ALA A 86 12.79 8.56 -16.34
C ALA A 86 11.26 8.42 -16.28
N TRP A 87 10.70 8.23 -15.09
CA TRP A 87 9.25 8.20 -14.90
C TRP A 87 8.59 9.55 -15.26
N ARG A 88 9.13 10.69 -14.80
CA ARG A 88 8.62 12.03 -15.14
C ARG A 88 8.68 12.33 -16.64
N LEU A 89 9.79 11.99 -17.28
CA LEU A 89 9.93 12.10 -18.74
C LEU A 89 8.91 11.23 -19.50
N GLY A 90 8.63 10.01 -19.00
CA GLY A 90 7.60 9.12 -19.54
C GLY A 90 6.18 9.71 -19.44
N ARG A 91 5.95 10.66 -18.54
CA ARG A 91 4.69 11.42 -18.38
C ARG A 91 4.65 12.67 -19.27
N GLY A 92 5.70 12.95 -20.05
CA GLY A 92 5.75 14.07 -20.97
C GLY A 92 6.35 15.36 -20.38
N GLU A 93 6.96 15.30 -19.19
CA GLU A 93 7.66 16.47 -18.64
C GLU A 93 8.91 16.81 -19.49
N GLY A 94 9.20 18.12 -19.62
CA GLY A 94 10.33 18.59 -20.43
C GLY A 94 11.68 18.28 -19.79
N VAL A 95 12.68 17.91 -20.60
CA VAL A 95 14.02 17.51 -20.13
C VAL A 95 14.68 18.55 -19.21
N ALA A 96 14.56 19.85 -19.54
CA ALA A 96 15.14 20.92 -18.74
C ALA A 96 14.46 21.03 -17.35
N ALA A 97 13.12 20.97 -17.33
CA ALA A 97 12.34 21.02 -16.10
C ALA A 97 12.64 19.82 -15.18
N VAL A 98 12.74 18.62 -15.76
CA VAL A 98 13.11 17.42 -15.00
C VAL A 98 14.54 17.52 -14.46
N ALA A 99 15.50 18.01 -15.26
CA ALA A 99 16.88 18.18 -14.80
C ALA A 99 16.97 19.15 -13.61
N GLU A 100 16.26 20.27 -13.68
CA GLU A 100 16.18 21.27 -12.60
C GLU A 100 15.54 20.67 -11.33
N ALA A 101 14.35 20.06 -11.46
CA ALA A 101 13.62 19.48 -10.36
C ALA A 101 14.37 18.30 -9.67
N GLU A 102 15.19 17.57 -10.42
CA GLU A 102 16.06 16.52 -9.86
C GLU A 102 17.42 17.08 -9.37
N GLY A 103 17.59 18.42 -9.33
CA GLY A 103 18.77 19.08 -8.78
C GLY A 103 20.06 18.90 -9.58
N TRP A 104 19.97 18.68 -10.90
CA TRP A 104 21.16 18.63 -11.75
C TRP A 104 21.67 20.04 -12.06
N SER A 105 22.99 20.19 -12.12
CA SER A 105 23.65 21.48 -12.39
C SER A 105 23.38 22.06 -13.77
N SER A 106 23.04 21.21 -14.73
CA SER A 106 22.53 21.63 -16.06
C SER A 106 21.85 20.46 -16.79
N PRO A 107 20.99 20.75 -17.76
CA PRO A 107 20.35 19.74 -18.62
C PRO A 107 21.35 18.87 -19.40
N GLU A 108 22.53 19.40 -19.75
CA GLU A 108 23.58 18.66 -20.48
C GLU A 108 24.25 17.64 -19.56
N VAL A 109 24.52 18.01 -18.31
CA VAL A 109 25.09 17.08 -17.30
C VAL A 109 24.10 15.96 -17.02
N PHE A 110 22.84 16.31 -16.81
CA PHE A 110 21.75 15.34 -16.68
C PHE A 110 21.68 14.40 -17.89
N SER A 111 21.60 14.93 -19.12
CA SER A 111 21.44 14.14 -20.33
C SER A 111 22.60 13.15 -20.54
N ARG A 112 23.83 13.55 -20.22
CA ARG A 112 24.99 12.65 -20.27
C ARG A 112 24.90 11.53 -19.23
N ALA A 113 24.51 11.85 -18.00
CA ALA A 113 24.34 10.86 -16.93
C ALA A 113 23.20 9.89 -17.26
N PHE A 114 22.06 10.41 -17.73
CA PHE A 114 20.88 9.66 -18.12
C PHE A 114 21.20 8.68 -19.25
N ARG A 115 21.79 9.17 -20.34
CA ARG A 115 22.20 8.32 -21.49
C ARG A 115 23.18 7.21 -21.09
N ARG A 116 24.11 7.52 -20.17
CA ARG A 116 25.04 6.50 -19.65
C ARG A 116 24.32 5.39 -18.91
N SER A 117 23.28 5.71 -18.15
CA SER A 117 22.55 4.77 -17.31
C SER A 117 21.49 3.97 -18.10
N PHE A 118 20.72 4.63 -18.97
CA PHE A 118 19.60 4.00 -19.70
C PHE A 118 19.95 3.61 -21.15
N GLY A 119 21.09 4.05 -21.67
CA GLY A 119 21.51 3.79 -23.05
C GLY A 119 20.80 4.64 -24.10
N ILE A 120 19.82 5.47 -23.73
CA ILE A 120 19.07 6.38 -24.60
C ILE A 120 19.08 7.80 -24.02
N PRO A 121 18.93 8.85 -24.85
CA PRO A 121 18.81 10.22 -24.37
C PRO A 121 17.45 10.44 -23.67
N PRO A 122 17.36 11.40 -22.72
CA PRO A 122 16.13 11.70 -22.00
C PRO A 122 14.94 12.02 -22.91
N SER A 123 15.19 12.70 -24.04
CA SER A 123 14.17 13.08 -25.01
C SER A 123 13.45 11.91 -25.70
N GLN A 124 14.02 10.71 -25.65
CA GLN A 124 13.44 9.51 -26.27
C GLN A 124 12.68 8.61 -25.27
N VAL A 125 12.58 9.00 -24.01
CA VAL A 125 11.95 8.15 -22.99
C VAL A 125 10.47 7.92 -23.26
N ALA A 126 9.72 8.97 -23.57
CA ALA A 126 8.28 8.91 -23.84
C ALA A 126 7.92 7.95 -24.99
N GLU A 127 8.79 7.84 -25.99
CA GLU A 127 8.59 6.98 -27.17
C GLU A 127 9.11 5.55 -26.96
N SER A 128 10.01 5.35 -25.99
CA SER A 128 10.75 4.08 -25.87
C SER A 128 9.93 2.93 -25.29
N GLY A 129 8.86 3.19 -24.55
CA GLY A 129 8.09 2.20 -23.80
C GLY A 129 8.91 1.44 -22.74
N ARG A 130 10.15 1.85 -22.47
CA ARG A 130 11.04 1.21 -21.51
C ARG A 130 10.67 1.58 -20.08
N GLY A 131 10.78 0.60 -19.18
CA GLY A 131 10.64 0.84 -17.74
C GLY A 131 11.73 1.80 -17.21
N PHE A 132 11.47 2.43 -16.09
CA PHE A 132 12.36 3.40 -15.46
C PHE A 132 13.34 2.78 -14.43
N ARG A 133 13.35 1.46 -14.22
CA ARG A 133 14.22 0.79 -13.24
C ARG A 133 15.62 0.53 -13.80
N LEU A 134 16.63 0.81 -13.01
CA LEU A 134 18.03 0.49 -13.24
C LEU A 134 18.43 -0.73 -12.39
N PRO A 135 19.50 -1.47 -12.73
CA PRO A 135 20.00 -2.54 -11.86
C PRO A 135 20.30 -2.02 -10.45
N ALA A 136 19.76 -2.71 -9.43
CA ALA A 136 19.93 -2.39 -8.02
C ALA A 136 20.45 -3.61 -7.26
N PRO A 137 21.57 -3.50 -6.51
CA PRO A 137 22.17 -4.64 -5.80
C PRO A 137 21.26 -5.30 -4.77
N ASN A 138 20.36 -4.52 -4.16
CA ASN A 138 19.42 -4.99 -3.12
C ASN A 138 17.94 -4.83 -3.50
N GLY A 139 17.63 -4.62 -4.77
CA GLY A 139 16.26 -4.48 -5.25
C GLY A 139 15.56 -3.17 -4.86
N LEU A 140 16.25 -2.19 -4.26
CA LEU A 140 15.64 -0.91 -3.90
C LEU A 140 15.50 -0.01 -5.12
N HIS A 141 14.27 0.38 -5.45
CA HIS A 141 13.92 1.20 -6.62
C HIS A 141 13.07 2.40 -6.27
N PHE A 142 13.08 3.42 -7.13
CA PHE A 142 12.06 4.46 -7.10
C PHE A 142 10.68 3.84 -7.39
N HIS A 143 9.67 4.23 -6.61
CA HIS A 143 8.28 3.86 -6.83
C HIS A 143 7.42 5.13 -6.92
N PRO A 144 6.73 5.36 -8.06
CA PRO A 144 5.90 6.55 -8.24
C PRO A 144 4.78 6.68 -7.19
N PRO A 145 4.28 7.90 -6.88
CA PRO A 145 4.85 9.17 -7.36
C PRO A 145 6.08 9.64 -6.58
N GLN A 146 6.26 9.22 -5.32
CA GLN A 146 7.31 9.71 -4.40
C GLN A 146 7.86 8.63 -3.47
N SER A 147 7.48 7.37 -3.66
CA SER A 147 7.81 6.24 -2.78
C SER A 147 9.08 5.51 -3.21
N LEU A 148 9.47 4.52 -2.40
CA LEU A 148 10.51 3.54 -2.74
C LEU A 148 9.93 2.12 -2.68
N TRP A 149 10.49 1.23 -3.48
CA TRP A 149 10.13 -0.18 -3.53
C TRP A 149 11.38 -1.02 -3.30
N ILE A 150 11.26 -2.05 -2.45
CA ILE A 150 12.33 -3.03 -2.24
C ILE A 150 11.80 -4.38 -2.71
N ASP A 151 12.44 -4.92 -3.74
CA ASP A 151 12.14 -6.27 -4.22
C ASP A 151 12.50 -7.29 -3.14
N ALA A 152 11.64 -8.28 -2.93
CA ALA A 152 11.90 -9.37 -1.98
C ALA A 152 12.98 -10.32 -2.49
N GLU A 153 13.66 -10.99 -1.55
CA GLU A 153 14.57 -12.09 -1.89
C GLU A 153 13.83 -13.22 -2.61
N PRO A 154 14.39 -13.79 -3.70
CA PRO A 154 13.79 -14.92 -4.40
C PRO A 154 13.57 -16.11 -3.47
N GLY A 155 12.34 -16.65 -3.40
CA GLY A 155 12.00 -17.88 -2.67
C GLY A 155 11.11 -17.72 -1.44
N SER A 156 10.69 -16.51 -1.06
CA SER A 156 9.69 -16.32 -0.01
C SER A 156 8.28 -16.50 -0.59
N HIS A 157 7.62 -17.64 -0.30
CA HIS A 157 6.26 -17.93 -0.76
C HIS A 157 5.31 -18.12 0.44
N PRO A 158 4.51 -17.11 0.82
CA PRO A 158 3.37 -17.32 1.71
C PRO A 158 2.33 -18.24 1.05
N ASP A 159 1.63 -19.05 1.85
CA ASP A 159 0.58 -19.92 1.32
C ASP A 159 -0.54 -19.13 0.62
N ALA A 160 -0.59 -19.24 -0.70
CA ALA A 160 -1.46 -18.42 -1.54
C ALA A 160 -2.93 -18.84 -1.51
N ALA A 161 -3.24 -20.11 -1.11
CA ALA A 161 -4.59 -20.65 -1.21
C ALA A 161 -5.56 -20.02 -0.19
N VAL A 162 -5.13 -19.88 1.06
CA VAL A 162 -5.95 -19.26 2.12
C VAL A 162 -6.18 -17.78 1.82
N SER A 163 -5.11 -17.07 1.43
CA SER A 163 -5.21 -15.65 1.08
C SER A 163 -6.17 -15.42 -0.08
N ARG A 164 -6.11 -16.26 -1.11
CA ARG A 164 -7.01 -16.18 -2.27
C ARG A 164 -8.47 -16.39 -1.87
N LEU A 165 -8.75 -17.41 -1.05
CA LEU A 165 -10.09 -17.67 -0.55
C LEU A 165 -10.66 -16.49 0.25
N MET A 166 -9.84 -15.91 1.14
CA MET A 166 -10.23 -14.75 1.94
C MET A 166 -10.53 -13.52 1.08
N ILE A 167 -9.76 -13.30 0.01
CA ILE A 167 -9.98 -12.18 -0.92
C ILE A 167 -11.27 -12.37 -1.71
N ASP A 168 -11.50 -13.57 -2.26
CA ASP A 168 -12.71 -13.88 -3.02
C ASP A 168 -13.97 -13.74 -2.15
N HIS A 169 -13.91 -14.20 -0.90
CA HIS A 169 -14.99 -14.05 0.07
C HIS A 169 -15.20 -12.56 0.44
N ASP A 170 -14.13 -11.82 0.71
CA ASP A 170 -14.20 -10.39 1.03
C ASP A 170 -14.90 -9.58 -0.08
N ILE A 171 -14.56 -9.83 -1.33
CA ILE A 171 -15.16 -9.18 -2.49
C ILE A 171 -16.64 -9.54 -2.59
N ALA A 172 -16.96 -10.82 -2.54
CA ALA A 172 -18.33 -11.31 -2.71
C ALA A 172 -19.25 -10.84 -1.58
N ASP A 173 -18.77 -10.89 -0.35
CA ASP A 173 -19.54 -10.51 0.83
C ASP A 173 -19.74 -8.99 0.93
N THR A 174 -18.73 -8.19 0.54
CA THR A 174 -18.89 -6.73 0.42
C THR A 174 -19.92 -6.38 -0.65
N ALA A 175 -19.88 -7.02 -1.82
CA ALA A 175 -20.88 -6.83 -2.87
C ALA A 175 -22.29 -7.18 -2.39
N HIS A 176 -22.44 -8.28 -1.65
CA HIS A 176 -23.72 -8.67 -1.04
C HIS A 176 -24.25 -7.59 -0.08
N LEU A 177 -23.39 -7.05 0.80
CA LEU A 177 -23.79 -6.00 1.73
C LEU A 177 -24.21 -4.71 1.03
N ILE A 178 -23.50 -4.30 0.00
CA ILE A 178 -23.86 -3.13 -0.82
C ILE A 178 -25.21 -3.37 -1.51
N GLN A 179 -25.45 -4.58 -2.04
CA GLN A 179 -26.74 -4.97 -2.63
C GLN A 179 -27.88 -4.92 -1.60
N ARG A 180 -27.64 -5.38 -0.37
CA ARG A 180 -28.62 -5.27 0.71
C ARG A 180 -28.88 -3.81 1.09
N ALA A 181 -27.86 -2.98 1.12
CA ALA A 181 -27.97 -1.54 1.40
C ALA A 181 -28.78 -0.80 0.31
N ALA A 182 -28.88 -1.33 -0.91
CA ALA A 182 -29.72 -0.75 -1.96
C ALA A 182 -31.22 -0.78 -1.64
N LEU A 183 -31.66 -1.51 -0.60
CA LEU A 183 -33.02 -1.53 -0.10
C LEU A 183 -33.33 -0.38 0.89
N LEU A 184 -32.29 0.36 1.33
CA LEU A 184 -32.42 1.51 2.23
C LEU A 184 -32.94 2.73 1.47
N SER A 185 -33.69 3.59 2.19
CA SER A 185 -33.94 4.95 1.69
C SER A 185 -32.65 5.77 1.68
N LYS A 186 -32.67 6.92 0.98
CA LYS A 186 -31.53 7.85 0.95
C LYS A 186 -31.18 8.34 2.35
N GLU A 187 -32.17 8.60 3.17
CA GLU A 187 -32.01 9.05 4.55
C GLU A 187 -31.39 7.95 5.41
N GLN A 188 -31.87 6.71 5.28
CA GLN A 188 -31.33 5.55 6.00
C GLN A 188 -29.88 5.24 5.60
N TRP A 189 -29.51 5.45 4.33
CA TRP A 189 -28.14 5.25 3.84
C TRP A 189 -27.10 6.10 4.57
N THR A 190 -27.46 7.36 4.89
CA THR A 190 -26.60 8.32 5.59
C THR A 190 -26.92 8.48 7.08
N GLN A 191 -27.95 7.76 7.58
CA GLN A 191 -28.38 7.87 8.98
C GLN A 191 -27.28 7.45 9.93
N GLU A 192 -26.98 8.26 10.91
CA GLU A 192 -26.05 7.92 11.99
C GLU A 192 -26.65 6.83 12.89
N ILE A 193 -26.13 5.63 12.79
CA ILE A 193 -26.51 4.47 13.60
C ILE A 193 -25.55 4.30 14.79
N SER A 194 -24.27 4.65 14.59
CA SER A 194 -23.24 4.57 15.60
C SER A 194 -22.40 5.87 15.59
N PRO A 195 -22.90 6.95 16.21
CA PRO A 195 -22.18 8.22 16.29
C PRO A 195 -20.79 8.07 16.88
N GLY A 196 -19.79 8.70 16.24
CA GLY A 196 -18.41 8.65 16.69
C GLY A 196 -17.69 7.31 16.45
N GLN A 197 -18.30 6.35 15.75
CA GLN A 197 -17.63 5.09 15.40
C GLN A 197 -16.40 5.36 14.55
N VAL A 198 -15.24 4.88 15.00
CA VAL A 198 -13.97 4.90 14.29
C VAL A 198 -13.47 3.47 14.18
N VAL A 199 -13.02 3.07 12.99
CA VAL A 199 -12.39 1.77 12.72
C VAL A 199 -10.89 1.94 12.55
N LEU A 200 -10.49 2.98 11.83
CA LEU A 200 -9.09 3.38 11.63
C LEU A 200 -8.97 4.89 11.89
N ASP A 201 -8.04 5.27 12.73
CA ASP A 201 -7.90 6.67 13.18
C ASP A 201 -7.68 7.65 12.01
N TRP A 202 -6.94 7.23 11.00
CA TRP A 202 -6.65 8.06 9.81
C TRP A 202 -7.82 8.14 8.81
N ASP A 203 -8.82 7.24 8.91
CA ASP A 203 -9.94 7.17 7.96
C ASP A 203 -11.16 8.02 8.39
N GLY A 204 -11.16 8.45 9.64
CA GLY A 204 -12.23 9.26 10.23
C GLY A 204 -13.39 8.43 10.77
N THR A 205 -14.54 9.08 10.98
CA THR A 205 -15.71 8.44 11.58
C THR A 205 -16.55 7.68 10.54
N GLU A 206 -17.08 6.53 10.94
CA GLU A 206 -17.91 5.64 10.11
C GLU A 206 -19.29 5.41 10.79
N PRO A 207 -20.12 6.46 10.93
CA PRO A 207 -21.33 6.39 11.75
C PRO A 207 -22.54 5.73 11.07
N SER A 208 -22.50 5.56 9.73
CA SER A 208 -23.63 5.08 8.91
C SER A 208 -23.26 3.87 8.06
N VAL A 209 -24.27 3.18 7.53
CA VAL A 209 -24.06 2.08 6.57
C VAL A 209 -23.25 2.55 5.37
N GLY A 210 -23.57 3.72 4.83
CA GLY A 210 -22.86 4.29 3.69
C GLY A 210 -21.40 4.60 4.00
N ALA A 211 -21.11 5.17 5.18
CA ALA A 211 -19.74 5.45 5.59
C ALA A 211 -18.91 4.18 5.75
N VAL A 212 -19.45 3.15 6.41
CA VAL A 212 -18.76 1.87 6.62
C VAL A 212 -18.47 1.15 5.30
N LEU A 213 -19.49 1.02 4.41
CA LEU A 213 -19.31 0.36 3.12
C LEU A 213 -18.40 1.17 2.18
N GLY A 214 -18.50 2.48 2.21
CA GLY A 214 -17.59 3.38 1.48
C GLY A 214 -16.15 3.22 1.93
N ALA A 215 -15.90 3.13 3.25
CA ALA A 215 -14.56 2.95 3.81
C ALA A 215 -13.92 1.60 3.40
N ILE A 216 -14.70 0.51 3.25
CA ILE A 216 -14.19 -0.77 2.71
C ILE A 216 -13.61 -0.60 1.30
N VAL A 217 -14.34 0.11 0.44
CA VAL A 217 -13.91 0.34 -0.95
C VAL A 217 -12.75 1.32 -1.00
N TRP A 218 -12.83 2.40 -0.22
CA TRP A 218 -11.80 3.43 -0.11
C TRP A 218 -10.45 2.87 0.33
N THR A 219 -10.41 2.05 1.37
CA THR A 219 -9.16 1.45 1.87
C THR A 219 -8.45 0.65 0.77
N LYS A 220 -9.19 -0.16 0.00
CA LYS A 220 -8.61 -0.90 -1.15
C LYS A 220 -8.09 0.05 -2.23
N GLN A 221 -8.82 1.13 -2.52
CA GLN A 221 -8.47 2.09 -3.54
C GLN A 221 -7.20 2.88 -3.20
N VAL A 222 -7.05 3.30 -1.93
CA VAL A 222 -5.85 3.98 -1.43
C VAL A 222 -4.61 3.08 -1.56
N TRP A 223 -4.70 1.84 -1.08
CA TRP A 223 -3.59 0.90 -1.19
C TRP A 223 -3.26 0.54 -2.64
N LEU A 224 -4.26 0.40 -3.51
CA LEU A 224 -4.01 0.22 -4.94
C LEU A 224 -3.29 1.43 -5.54
N ALA A 225 -3.69 2.65 -5.20
CA ALA A 225 -3.02 3.85 -5.69
C ALA A 225 -1.55 3.90 -5.24
N SER A 226 -1.29 3.60 -3.96
CA SER A 226 0.08 3.52 -3.44
C SER A 226 0.90 2.43 -4.15
N ILE A 227 0.35 1.22 -4.32
CA ILE A 227 1.04 0.09 -4.97
C ILE A 227 1.27 0.34 -6.47
N GLU A 228 0.30 0.97 -7.16
CA GLU A 228 0.36 1.28 -8.58
C GLU A 228 1.15 2.57 -8.89
N GLY A 229 1.61 3.29 -7.86
CA GLY A 229 2.32 4.56 -8.00
C GLY A 229 1.45 5.67 -8.58
N ARG A 230 0.22 5.77 -8.13
CA ARG A 230 -0.75 6.81 -8.50
C ARG A 230 -0.94 7.81 -7.36
N ASP A 231 -1.46 8.97 -7.71
CA ASP A 231 -1.89 9.96 -6.72
C ASP A 231 -3.02 9.41 -5.85
N GLN A 232 -3.15 9.94 -4.62
CA GLN A 232 -4.22 9.54 -3.72
C GLN A 232 -5.59 9.82 -4.36
N PRO A 233 -6.50 8.83 -4.36
CA PRO A 233 -7.81 8.98 -4.98
C PRO A 233 -8.69 9.97 -4.21
N ALA A 234 -9.62 10.63 -4.91
CA ALA A 234 -10.65 11.45 -4.29
C ALA A 234 -11.71 10.58 -3.60
N ARG A 235 -12.32 11.07 -2.52
CA ARG A 235 -13.36 10.35 -1.76
C ARG A 235 -14.76 10.41 -2.36
N GLU A 236 -14.98 11.17 -3.41
CA GLU A 236 -16.31 11.45 -3.99
C GLU A 236 -17.13 10.18 -4.34
N HIS A 237 -16.45 9.09 -4.71
CA HIS A 237 -17.08 7.81 -5.05
C HIS A 237 -17.39 6.94 -3.83
N THR A 238 -16.92 7.30 -2.66
CA THR A 238 -17.07 6.53 -1.41
C THR A 238 -17.69 7.34 -0.28
N ASP A 239 -17.84 8.65 -0.45
CA ASP A 239 -18.54 9.53 0.47
C ASP A 239 -20.06 9.23 0.41
N PRO A 240 -20.72 8.80 1.52
CA PRO A 240 -22.13 8.50 1.53
C PRO A 240 -23.04 9.69 1.21
N ALA A 241 -22.55 10.93 1.38
CA ALA A 241 -23.30 12.12 1.00
C ALA A 241 -23.31 12.38 -0.51
N ALA A 242 -22.25 11.92 -1.21
CA ALA A 242 -22.05 12.12 -2.64
C ALA A 242 -22.43 10.89 -3.49
N THR A 243 -22.53 9.69 -2.89
CA THR A 243 -22.75 8.43 -3.60
C THR A 243 -24.04 7.72 -3.16
N THR A 244 -24.47 6.75 -3.96
CA THR A 244 -25.60 5.84 -3.67
C THR A 244 -25.10 4.41 -3.56
N PRO A 245 -25.87 3.47 -2.97
CA PRO A 245 -25.49 2.06 -2.98
C PRO A 245 -25.20 1.51 -4.37
N GLN A 246 -25.96 1.94 -5.40
CA GLN A 246 -25.77 1.49 -6.78
C GLN A 246 -24.47 2.02 -7.38
N ALA A 247 -24.16 3.29 -7.17
CA ALA A 247 -22.90 3.89 -7.61
C ALA A 247 -21.71 3.26 -6.89
N LEU A 248 -21.84 3.02 -5.58
CA LEU A 248 -20.81 2.34 -4.79
C LEU A 248 -20.60 0.89 -5.27
N ALA A 249 -21.67 0.17 -5.68
CA ALA A 249 -21.56 -1.18 -6.23
C ALA A 249 -20.70 -1.19 -7.51
N ALA A 250 -20.96 -0.29 -8.44
CA ALA A 250 -20.20 -0.17 -9.67
C ALA A 250 -18.72 0.17 -9.39
N HIS A 251 -18.48 1.06 -8.42
CA HIS A 251 -17.13 1.42 -8.01
C HIS A 251 -16.42 0.26 -7.29
N HIS A 252 -17.12 -0.46 -6.41
CA HIS A 252 -16.62 -1.66 -5.76
C HIS A 252 -16.18 -2.73 -6.76
N ASP A 253 -16.98 -2.97 -7.82
CA ASP A 253 -16.65 -3.92 -8.88
C ASP A 253 -15.34 -3.57 -9.59
N ASP A 254 -15.13 -2.28 -9.89
CA ASP A 254 -13.90 -1.84 -10.54
C ASP A 254 -12.68 -1.99 -9.62
N VAL A 255 -12.77 -1.47 -8.40
CA VAL A 255 -11.70 -1.54 -7.41
C VAL A 255 -11.36 -2.99 -7.08
N SER A 256 -12.38 -3.87 -6.95
CA SER A 256 -12.18 -5.28 -6.64
C SER A 256 -11.50 -6.06 -7.75
N ARG A 257 -11.84 -5.79 -9.02
CA ARG A 257 -11.12 -6.41 -10.16
C ARG A 257 -9.64 -6.05 -10.15
N ARG A 258 -9.32 -4.77 -9.93
CA ARG A 258 -7.93 -4.29 -9.86
C ARG A 258 -7.19 -4.87 -8.66
N TRP A 259 -7.84 -4.89 -7.49
CA TRP A 259 -7.29 -5.49 -6.27
C TRP A 259 -6.95 -6.96 -6.46
N LEU A 260 -7.89 -7.72 -7.00
CA LEU A 260 -7.70 -9.14 -7.29
C LEU A 260 -6.61 -9.40 -8.32
N ALA A 261 -6.55 -8.60 -9.38
CA ALA A 261 -5.51 -8.68 -10.40
C ALA A 261 -4.12 -8.39 -9.80
N MET A 262 -3.99 -7.33 -9.00
CA MET A 262 -2.75 -6.98 -8.31
C MET A 262 -2.27 -8.12 -7.40
N VAL A 263 -3.15 -8.62 -6.50
CA VAL A 263 -2.75 -9.70 -5.58
C VAL A 263 -2.39 -10.98 -6.34
N THR A 264 -3.13 -11.32 -7.39
CA THR A 264 -2.84 -12.48 -8.23
C THR A 264 -1.48 -12.34 -8.91
N GLU A 265 -1.17 -11.18 -9.45
CA GLU A 265 0.11 -10.91 -10.12
C GLU A 265 1.29 -10.98 -9.14
N VAL A 266 1.21 -10.30 -8.00
CA VAL A 266 2.31 -10.30 -7.02
C VAL A 266 2.51 -11.68 -6.40
N THR A 267 1.42 -12.45 -6.20
CA THR A 267 1.49 -13.83 -5.73
C THR A 267 2.17 -14.74 -6.76
N ALA A 268 1.73 -14.67 -8.02
CA ALA A 268 2.30 -15.49 -9.10
C ALA A 268 3.79 -15.23 -9.35
N ARG A 269 4.23 -14.00 -9.06
CA ARG A 269 5.65 -13.60 -9.15
C ARG A 269 6.45 -13.83 -7.88
N GLY A 270 5.86 -14.36 -6.81
CA GLY A 270 6.52 -14.54 -5.51
C GLY A 270 6.90 -13.23 -4.82
N ARG A 271 6.19 -12.12 -5.09
CA ARG A 271 6.53 -10.76 -4.64
C ARG A 271 5.71 -10.27 -3.44
N LEU A 272 4.99 -11.15 -2.76
CA LEU A 272 4.20 -10.77 -1.57
C LEU A 272 5.05 -10.21 -0.42
N SER A 273 6.34 -10.58 -0.36
CA SER A 273 7.29 -10.04 0.62
C SER A 273 7.97 -8.74 0.19
N ASP A 274 7.66 -8.21 -1.00
CA ASP A 274 8.16 -6.89 -1.41
C ASP A 274 7.66 -5.82 -0.44
N THR A 275 8.45 -4.76 -0.29
CA THR A 275 8.16 -3.66 0.61
C THR A 275 7.85 -2.38 -0.17
N VAL A 276 6.73 -1.75 0.14
CA VAL A 276 6.35 -0.41 -0.32
C VAL A 276 6.64 0.58 0.80
N ILE A 277 7.34 1.65 0.47
CA ILE A 277 7.51 2.79 1.39
C ILE A 277 6.46 3.82 0.98
N ASP A 278 5.43 3.97 1.82
CA ASP A 278 4.33 4.88 1.57
C ASP A 278 4.72 6.30 2.03
N ALA A 279 4.95 7.18 1.06
CA ALA A 279 5.26 8.58 1.30
C ALA A 279 4.00 9.43 1.60
N LEU A 280 2.80 8.85 1.50
CA LEU A 280 1.55 9.52 1.86
C LEU A 280 1.31 9.49 3.38
N CYS A 281 1.99 8.60 4.11
CA CYS A 281 2.02 8.61 5.57
C CYS A 281 2.94 9.74 6.07
N ASP A 282 2.55 10.40 7.15
CA ASP A 282 3.39 11.39 7.86
C ASP A 282 3.62 10.94 9.31
N PRO A 283 4.84 10.46 9.63
CA PRO A 283 6.00 10.25 8.75
C PRO A 283 5.83 9.07 7.79
N PRO A 284 6.58 8.98 6.65
CA PRO A 284 6.52 7.85 5.72
C PRO A 284 6.79 6.51 6.41
N GLU A 285 6.04 5.47 6.06
CA GLU A 285 6.14 4.15 6.66
C GLU A 285 6.38 3.06 5.61
N SER A 286 7.01 1.95 6.04
CA SER A 286 7.34 0.80 5.18
C SER A 286 6.38 -0.35 5.44
N PHE A 287 5.76 -0.89 4.39
CA PHE A 287 4.82 -2.00 4.49
C PHE A 287 5.18 -3.11 3.51
N GLN A 288 5.21 -4.36 3.98
CA GLN A 288 5.28 -5.50 3.08
C GLN A 288 3.90 -5.78 2.45
N LEU A 289 3.89 -6.20 1.17
CA LEU A 289 2.63 -6.40 0.44
C LEU A 289 1.69 -7.41 1.13
N PHE A 290 2.22 -8.51 1.69
CA PHE A 290 1.37 -9.44 2.45
C PHE A 290 0.76 -8.76 3.69
N GLY A 291 1.49 -7.84 4.34
CA GLY A 291 0.99 -7.05 5.46
C GLY A 291 -0.15 -6.12 5.05
N ILE A 292 -0.01 -5.45 3.89
CA ILE A 292 -1.07 -4.63 3.30
C ILE A 292 -2.31 -5.48 3.01
N VAL A 293 -2.15 -6.65 2.39
CA VAL A 293 -3.28 -7.56 2.11
C VAL A 293 -3.95 -8.01 3.41
N ALA A 294 -3.18 -8.41 4.42
CA ALA A 294 -3.70 -8.80 5.72
C ALA A 294 -4.45 -7.65 6.42
N HIS A 295 -3.90 -6.44 6.39
CA HIS A 295 -4.53 -5.23 6.91
C HIS A 295 -5.88 -4.96 6.24
N VAL A 296 -5.91 -4.94 4.91
CA VAL A 296 -7.14 -4.71 4.13
C VAL A 296 -8.20 -5.75 4.46
N LEU A 297 -7.86 -7.04 4.49
CA LEU A 297 -8.80 -8.11 4.80
C LEU A 297 -9.32 -8.03 6.23
N THR A 298 -8.45 -7.74 7.20
CA THR A 298 -8.83 -7.63 8.62
C THR A 298 -9.83 -6.51 8.84
N TYR A 299 -9.53 -5.31 8.37
CA TYR A 299 -10.41 -4.16 8.57
C TYR A 299 -11.65 -4.20 7.70
N SER A 300 -11.57 -4.79 6.50
CA SER A 300 -12.76 -5.08 5.70
C SER A 300 -13.71 -6.06 6.40
N ALA A 301 -13.18 -7.14 7.00
CA ALA A 301 -13.99 -8.09 7.78
C ALA A 301 -14.68 -7.40 8.96
N HIS A 302 -13.95 -6.59 9.73
CA HIS A 302 -14.51 -5.81 10.83
C HIS A 302 -15.64 -4.89 10.35
N ARG A 303 -15.42 -4.14 9.28
CA ARG A 303 -16.41 -3.23 8.69
C ARG A 303 -17.63 -3.97 8.14
N ARG A 304 -17.45 -5.15 7.54
CA ARG A 304 -18.58 -5.97 7.06
C ARG A 304 -19.51 -6.36 8.21
N GLU A 305 -18.98 -6.77 9.36
CA GLU A 305 -19.80 -7.11 10.54
C GLU A 305 -20.48 -5.88 11.13
N LEU A 306 -19.80 -4.73 11.13
CA LEU A 306 -20.40 -3.46 11.55
C LEU A 306 -21.56 -3.07 10.60
N ALA A 307 -21.37 -3.14 9.28
CA ALA A 307 -22.40 -2.87 8.30
C ALA A 307 -23.61 -3.83 8.44
N ARG A 308 -23.39 -5.14 8.69
CA ARG A 308 -24.48 -6.10 8.98
C ARG A 308 -25.30 -5.68 10.18
N THR A 309 -24.62 -5.30 11.26
CA THR A 309 -25.28 -4.84 12.48
C THR A 309 -26.12 -3.60 12.24
N MET A 310 -25.60 -2.64 11.49
CA MET A 310 -26.32 -1.41 11.12
C MET A 310 -27.52 -1.71 10.20
N LEU A 311 -27.33 -2.54 9.17
CA LEU A 311 -28.39 -2.97 8.26
C LEU A 311 -29.53 -3.68 9.03
N ALA A 312 -29.21 -4.58 9.96
CA ALA A 312 -30.21 -5.27 10.78
C ALA A 312 -31.02 -4.28 11.64
N ARG A 313 -30.36 -3.26 12.24
CA ARG A 313 -31.04 -2.19 12.99
C ARG A 313 -32.00 -1.36 12.13
N LEU A 314 -31.71 -1.25 10.83
CA LEU A 314 -32.58 -0.57 9.85
C LEU A 314 -33.64 -1.50 9.23
N GLY A 315 -33.79 -2.74 9.72
CA GLY A 315 -34.77 -3.70 9.23
C GLY A 315 -34.38 -4.42 7.93
N VAL A 316 -33.11 -4.36 7.54
CA VAL A 316 -32.58 -5.01 6.32
C VAL A 316 -31.49 -6.04 6.69
N PRO A 317 -31.84 -7.20 7.26
CA PRO A 317 -30.84 -8.21 7.63
C PRO A 317 -30.08 -8.74 6.41
N ALA A 318 -28.79 -9.00 6.55
CA ALA A 318 -27.88 -9.37 5.47
C ALA A 318 -27.18 -10.74 5.71
N GLY A 319 -27.75 -11.61 6.55
CA GLY A 319 -27.16 -12.92 6.86
C GLY A 319 -25.91 -12.83 7.74
N LEU A 320 -25.18 -13.93 7.88
CA LEU A 320 -24.02 -14.04 8.81
C LEU A 320 -22.65 -13.79 8.16
N GLY A 321 -22.52 -13.92 6.84
CA GLY A 321 -21.24 -13.68 6.14
C GLY A 321 -20.14 -14.71 6.46
N ASP A 322 -20.52 -15.94 6.84
CA ASP A 322 -19.56 -17.01 7.12
C ASP A 322 -18.91 -17.50 5.81
N PRO A 323 -17.57 -17.52 5.72
CA PRO A 323 -16.86 -18.05 4.57
C PRO A 323 -17.21 -19.51 4.22
N LEU A 324 -17.51 -20.35 5.23
CA LEU A 324 -17.87 -21.76 5.01
C LEU A 324 -19.26 -21.88 4.37
N ASP A 325 -20.22 -21.05 4.82
CA ASP A 325 -21.55 -21.02 4.21
C ASP A 325 -21.51 -20.46 2.79
N TRP A 326 -20.72 -19.42 2.57
CA TRP A 326 -20.47 -18.88 1.25
C TRP A 326 -19.83 -19.91 0.30
N MET A 327 -18.85 -20.70 0.76
CA MET A 327 -18.24 -21.79 -0.04
C MET A 327 -19.27 -22.87 -0.42
N ARG A 328 -20.19 -23.20 0.48
CA ARG A 328 -21.24 -24.21 0.21
C ARG A 328 -22.31 -23.73 -0.78
N SER A 329 -22.47 -22.42 -0.92
CA SER A 329 -23.46 -21.82 -1.83
C SER A 329 -22.96 -21.62 -3.26
N ARG A 330 -21.70 -21.95 -3.54
CA ARG A 330 -21.06 -21.93 -4.86
C ARG A 330 -21.09 -23.29 -5.51
#